data_42e2844727a188b16edce665f1669ea0
#
_entry.id   42e2844727a188b16edce665f1669ea0
#
_cell.length_a   1.000
_cell.length_b   1.000
_cell.length_c   1.000
_cell.angle_alpha   90.00
_cell.angle_beta   90.00
_cell.angle_gamma   90.00
#
_symmetry.space_group_name_H-M   'P 1'
#
loop_
_entity.id
_entity.type
_entity.pdbx_description
1 polymer ?
#
loop_
_entity_poly.entity_id
_entity_poly.type
_entity_poly.pdbx_seq_one_letter_code
_entity_poly.pdbx_strand_id
1 'polypeptide(L)'
;LDQATDPLTRQSLQQSLQMCSSRLENARNLHQSLERLHVQQEAILQTLASALSSMARLQVSSAPQVEIAAQEISETVSQMNQQTYAVEQAVEEVMTLRVQ
;
A
#
# COMPACT_ATOMS: atom_id res chain seq x y z
N LEU A 1 12.48 44.43 3.30
CA LEU A 1 11.56 44.94 4.30
C LEU A 1 10.34 45.58 3.66
N ASP A 2 10.60 46.59 2.88
CA ASP A 2 9.52 47.30 2.22
C ASP A 2 8.80 46.48 1.19
N GLN A 3 9.42 45.45 0.71
CA GLN A 3 8.85 44.54 -0.26
C GLN A 3 7.63 43.82 0.33
N ALA A 4 7.61 43.64 1.62
CA ALA A 4 6.49 42.95 2.26
C ALA A 4 5.21 43.81 2.25
N THR A 5 5.33 45.09 1.97
CA THR A 5 4.20 46.01 1.94
C THR A 5 3.53 46.06 0.56
N ASP A 6 4.20 45.57 -0.49
CA ASP A 6 3.62 45.54 -1.83
C ASP A 6 2.52 44.46 -1.89
N PRO A 7 1.27 44.82 -2.13
CA PRO A 7 0.17 43.86 -2.15
C PRO A 7 0.35 42.75 -3.19
N LEU A 8 0.87 43.08 -4.37
CA LEU A 8 1.07 42.09 -5.42
C LEU A 8 2.18 41.10 -5.06
N THR A 9 3.28 41.61 -4.50
CA THR A 9 4.38 40.76 -4.07
C THR A 9 3.91 39.84 -2.92
N ARG A 10 3.15 40.38 -1.99
CA ARG A 10 2.63 39.62 -0.86
C ARG A 10 1.70 38.51 -1.33
N GLN A 11 0.82 38.83 -2.27
CA GLN A 11 -0.10 37.86 -2.82
C GLN A 11 0.65 36.74 -3.56
N SER A 12 1.67 37.12 -4.34
CA SER A 12 2.49 36.17 -5.07
C SER A 12 3.24 35.23 -4.13
N LEU A 13 3.79 35.76 -3.04
CA LEU A 13 4.48 34.97 -2.03
C LEU A 13 3.53 34.02 -1.32
N GLN A 14 2.32 34.47 -1.01
CA GLN A 14 1.33 33.62 -0.37
C GLN A 14 0.91 32.47 -1.27
N GLN A 15 0.74 32.73 -2.56
CA GLN A 15 0.43 31.68 -3.52
C GLN A 15 1.55 30.67 -3.64
N SER A 16 2.79 31.14 -3.71
CA SER A 16 3.95 30.27 -3.76
C SER A 16 4.07 29.40 -2.52
N LEU A 17 3.85 30.00 -1.36
CA LEU A 17 3.90 29.27 -0.09
C LEU A 17 2.83 28.20 -0.03
N GLN A 18 1.61 28.54 -0.48
CA GLN A 18 0.49 27.63 -0.50
C GLN A 18 0.75 26.46 -1.44
N MET A 19 1.32 26.73 -2.61
CA MET A 19 1.68 25.68 -3.57
C MET A 19 2.75 24.76 -3.02
N CYS A 20 3.77 25.31 -2.38
CA CYS A 20 4.82 24.50 -1.75
C CYS A 20 4.25 23.63 -0.63
N SER A 21 3.36 24.19 0.17
CA SER A 21 2.71 23.46 1.26
C SER A 21 1.89 22.31 0.72
N SER A 22 1.13 22.53 -0.35
CA SER A 22 0.33 21.48 -1.00
C SER A 22 1.20 20.39 -1.57
N ARG A 23 2.30 20.76 -2.21
CA ARG A 23 3.24 19.78 -2.78
C ARG A 23 3.87 18.92 -1.68
N LEU A 24 4.22 19.54 -0.57
CA LEU A 24 4.80 18.81 0.55
C LEU A 24 3.80 17.82 1.13
N GLU A 25 2.56 18.24 1.28
CA GLU A 25 1.51 17.37 1.79
C GLU A 25 1.25 16.20 0.85
N ASN A 26 1.19 16.47 -0.46
CA ASN A 26 1.03 15.42 -1.46
C ASN A 26 2.19 14.44 -1.43
N ALA A 27 3.42 14.94 -1.27
CA ALA A 27 4.60 14.09 -1.17
C ALA A 27 4.55 13.19 0.06
N ARG A 28 4.11 13.73 1.19
CA ARG A 28 3.95 12.95 2.42
C ARG A 28 2.90 11.87 2.25
N ASN A 29 1.76 12.23 1.66
CA ASN A 29 0.68 11.26 1.44
C ASN A 29 1.12 10.16 0.50
N LEU A 30 1.84 10.51 -0.56
CA LEU A 30 2.38 9.54 -1.49
C LEU A 30 3.36 8.60 -0.80
N HIS A 31 4.24 9.15 0.02
CA HIS A 31 5.21 8.36 0.76
C HIS A 31 4.52 7.36 1.70
N GLN A 32 3.48 7.79 2.40
CA GLN A 32 2.72 6.91 3.29
C GLN A 32 2.02 5.81 2.51
N SER A 33 1.47 6.15 1.34
CA SER A 33 0.82 5.15 0.50
C SER A 33 1.81 4.11 -0.02
N LEU A 34 3.01 4.55 -0.38
CA LEU A 34 4.08 3.65 -0.82
C LEU A 34 4.54 2.74 0.32
N GLU A 35 4.64 3.27 1.53
CA GLU A 35 4.99 2.45 2.69
C GLU A 35 3.93 1.38 2.96
N ARG A 36 2.66 1.74 2.85
CA ARG A 36 1.57 0.78 3.01
C ARG A 36 1.62 -0.30 1.93
N LEU A 37 1.92 0.08 0.69
CA LEU A 37 2.10 -0.87 -0.40
C LEU A 37 3.23 -1.85 -0.09
N HIS A 38 4.33 -1.34 0.42
CA HIS A 38 5.49 -2.17 0.76
C HIS A 38 5.14 -3.19 1.84
N VAL A 39 4.44 -2.76 2.89
CA VAL A 39 4.00 -3.65 3.96
C VAL A 39 3.04 -4.71 3.42
N GLN A 40 2.12 -4.32 2.57
CA GLN A 40 1.17 -5.26 1.97
C GLN A 40 1.87 -6.26 1.07
N GLN A 41 2.88 -5.81 0.33
CA GLN A 41 3.66 -6.68 -0.52
C GLN A 41 4.40 -7.75 0.30
N GLU A 42 4.98 -7.35 1.40
CA GLU A 42 5.65 -8.29 2.30
C GLU A 42 4.67 -9.29 2.91
N ALA A 43 3.48 -8.82 3.27
CA ALA A 43 2.44 -9.70 3.82
C ALA A 43 2.04 -10.75 2.79
N ILE A 44 1.90 -10.36 1.52
CA ILE A 44 1.57 -11.29 0.45
C ILE A 44 2.68 -12.33 0.26
N LEU A 45 3.93 -11.91 0.30
CA LEU A 45 5.06 -12.82 0.19
C LEU A 45 5.06 -13.84 1.31
N GLN A 46 4.78 -13.42 2.54
CA GLN A 46 4.68 -14.33 3.67
C GLN A 46 3.51 -15.30 3.51
N THR A 47 2.40 -14.82 3.00
CA THR A 47 1.23 -15.65 2.74
C THR A 47 1.54 -16.71 1.69
N LEU A 48 2.25 -16.33 0.62
CA LEU A 48 2.69 -17.27 -0.41
C LEU A 48 3.64 -18.31 0.17
N ALA A 49 4.57 -17.90 1.02
CA ALA A 49 5.48 -18.83 1.67
C ALA A 49 4.72 -19.85 2.52
N SER A 50 3.69 -19.40 3.25
CA SER A 50 2.83 -20.28 4.03
C SER A 50 2.08 -21.26 3.14
N ALA A 51 1.57 -20.79 2.00
CA ALA A 51 0.86 -21.65 1.04
C ALA A 51 1.79 -22.73 0.49
N LEU A 52 3.01 -22.35 0.14
CA LEU A 52 3.99 -23.31 -0.33
C LEU A 52 4.35 -24.36 0.72
N SER A 53 4.48 -23.95 1.97
CA SER A 53 4.72 -24.88 3.07
C SER A 53 3.57 -25.85 3.24
N SER A 54 2.32 -25.37 3.14
CA SER A 54 1.13 -26.22 3.25
C SER A 54 1.07 -27.21 2.11
N MET A 55 1.40 -26.79 0.88
CA MET A 55 1.46 -27.67 -0.26
C MET A 55 2.51 -28.76 -0.10
N ALA A 56 3.68 -28.39 0.41
CA ALA A 56 4.74 -29.36 0.65
C ALA A 56 4.31 -30.42 1.67
N ARG A 57 3.57 -30.02 2.69
CA ARG A 57 3.03 -30.95 3.67
C ARG A 57 1.99 -31.91 3.05
N LEU A 58 1.24 -31.45 2.07
CA LEU A 58 0.27 -32.30 1.37
C LEU A 58 0.92 -33.47 0.69
N GLN A 59 2.14 -33.30 0.18
CA GLN A 59 2.81 -34.36 -0.58
C GLN A 59 3.26 -35.53 0.28
N VAL A 60 3.40 -35.32 1.59
CA VAL A 60 3.94 -36.33 2.52
C VAL A 60 2.96 -36.71 3.62
N SER A 61 1.72 -36.23 3.56
CA SER A 61 0.79 -36.36 4.67
C SER A 61 -0.22 -37.52 4.45
N SER A 62 -0.75 -38.05 5.57
CA SER A 62 -1.84 -39.01 5.53
C SER A 62 -3.15 -38.30 5.20
N ALA A 63 -4.20 -39.08 4.86
CA ALA A 63 -5.48 -38.54 4.43
C ALA A 63 -6.08 -37.51 5.41
N PRO A 64 -6.13 -37.75 6.72
CA PRO A 64 -6.66 -36.74 7.65
C PRO A 64 -5.85 -35.44 7.64
N GLN A 65 -4.52 -35.55 7.49
CA GLN A 65 -3.65 -34.37 7.44
C GLN A 65 -3.82 -33.62 6.13
N VAL A 66 -4.11 -34.33 5.05
CA VAL A 66 -4.38 -33.72 3.74
C VAL A 66 -5.62 -32.82 3.84
N GLU A 67 -6.64 -33.27 4.54
CA GLU A 67 -7.86 -32.48 4.69
C GLU A 67 -7.59 -31.19 5.46
N ILE A 68 -6.82 -31.27 6.55
CA ILE A 68 -6.43 -30.09 7.32
C ILE A 68 -5.59 -29.13 6.50
N ALA A 69 -4.62 -29.67 5.75
CA ALA A 69 -3.75 -28.85 4.91
C ALA A 69 -4.54 -28.19 3.77
N ALA A 70 -5.52 -28.90 3.20
CA ALA A 70 -6.38 -28.33 2.16
C ALA A 70 -7.20 -27.16 2.71
N GLN A 71 -7.69 -27.29 3.93
CA GLN A 71 -8.42 -26.20 4.59
C GLN A 71 -7.51 -25.00 4.83
N GLU A 72 -6.28 -25.23 5.30
CA GLU A 72 -5.30 -24.17 5.49
C GLU A 72 -5.00 -23.45 4.19
N ILE A 73 -4.87 -24.18 3.09
CA ILE A 73 -4.64 -23.59 1.76
C ILE A 73 -5.83 -22.74 1.35
N SER A 74 -7.04 -23.22 1.58
CA SER A 74 -8.25 -22.47 1.26
C SER A 74 -8.30 -21.14 2.03
N GLU A 75 -7.99 -21.18 3.31
CA GLU A 75 -7.93 -19.97 4.13
C GLU A 75 -6.84 -19.01 3.64
N THR A 76 -5.69 -19.56 3.28
CA THR A 76 -4.57 -18.78 2.75
C THR A 76 -4.95 -18.11 1.44
N VAL A 77 -5.62 -18.80 0.54
CA VAL A 77 -6.10 -18.24 -0.74
C VAL A 77 -7.08 -17.11 -0.48
N SER A 78 -8.00 -17.30 0.47
CA SER A 78 -8.96 -16.27 0.85
C SER A 78 -8.23 -15.02 1.38
N GLN A 79 -7.22 -15.23 2.22
CA GLN A 79 -6.41 -14.15 2.75
C GLN A 79 -5.65 -13.43 1.64
N MET A 80 -5.09 -14.18 0.69
CA MET A 80 -4.40 -13.60 -0.46
C MET A 80 -5.34 -12.73 -1.30
N ASN A 81 -6.57 -13.18 -1.49
CA ASN A 81 -7.55 -12.38 -2.24
C ASN A 81 -7.83 -11.06 -1.54
N GLN A 82 -7.94 -11.07 -0.22
CA GLN A 82 -8.13 -9.85 0.55
C GLN A 82 -6.91 -8.94 0.47
N GLN A 83 -5.72 -9.51 0.54
CA GLN A 83 -4.47 -8.75 0.43
C GLN A 83 -4.32 -8.15 -0.96
N THR A 84 -4.68 -8.91 -1.99
CA THR A 84 -4.62 -8.41 -3.37
C THR A 84 -5.58 -7.25 -3.57
N TYR A 85 -6.79 -7.35 -3.01
CA TYR A 85 -7.75 -6.27 -3.06
C TYR A 85 -7.20 -5.01 -2.38
N ALA A 86 -6.58 -5.18 -1.22
CA ALA A 86 -5.99 -4.06 -0.47
C ALA A 86 -4.87 -3.40 -1.27
N VAL A 87 -4.04 -4.19 -1.97
CA VAL A 87 -2.97 -3.67 -2.82
C VAL A 87 -3.57 -2.89 -4.00
N GLU A 88 -4.61 -3.41 -4.63
CA GLU A 88 -5.28 -2.71 -5.73
C GLU A 88 -5.82 -1.36 -5.26
N GLN A 89 -6.41 -1.31 -4.08
CA GLN A 89 -6.90 -0.06 -3.50
C GLN A 89 -5.75 0.91 -3.24
N ALA A 90 -4.64 0.42 -2.72
CA ALA A 90 -3.48 1.25 -2.43
C ALA A 90 -2.83 1.78 -3.70
N VAL A 91 -2.76 0.96 -4.75
CA VAL A 91 -2.23 1.40 -6.05
C VAL A 91 -3.11 2.50 -6.63
N GLU A 92 -4.42 2.33 -6.55
CA GLU A 92 -5.37 3.33 -7.02
C GLU A 92 -5.19 4.65 -6.29
N GLU A 93 -5.00 4.58 -4.97
CA GLU A 93 -4.75 5.75 -4.14
C GLU A 93 -3.47 6.47 -4.57
N VAL A 94 -2.39 5.72 -4.79
CA VAL A 94 -1.11 6.29 -5.25
C VAL A 94 -1.28 6.96 -6.61
N MET A 95 -1.98 6.33 -7.53
CA MET A 95 -2.21 6.88 -8.85
C MET A 95 -3.03 8.16 -8.78
N THR A 96 -4.00 8.21 -7.90
CA THR A 96 -4.82 9.42 -7.70
C THR A 96 -3.97 10.56 -7.16
N LEU A 97 -3.09 10.29 -6.20
CA LEU A 97 -2.18 11.29 -5.65
C LEU A 97 -1.20 11.79 -6.68
N ARG A 98 -0.75 10.90 -7.56
CA ARG A 98 0.22 11.26 -8.61
C ARG A 98 -0.39 12.21 -9.63
N VAL A 99 -1.67 12.06 -9.92
CA VAL A 99 -2.37 12.91 -10.90
C VAL A 99 -2.63 14.29 -10.33
N GLN A 100 -2.83 14.42 -9.04
CA GLN A 100 -3.05 15.69 -8.39
C GLN A 100 -1.73 16.46 -8.25
#